data_aed29214fb9279af861132be00e0736d
#
_entry.id   aed29214fb9279af861132be00e0736d
#
_cell.length_a   1.000
_cell.length_b   1.000
_cell.length_c   1.000
_cell.angle_alpha   90.00
_cell.angle_beta   90.00
_cell.angle_gamma   90.00
#
_symmetry.space_group_name_H-M   'P 1'
#
loop_
_entity.id
_entity.type
_entity.pdbx_description
1 polymer ?
#
loop_
_entity_poly.entity_id
_entity_poly.type
_entity_poly.pdbx_seq_one_letter_code
_entity_poly.pdbx_strand_id
1 'polypeptide(L)'
;MILEFESHLRDRGETPEGMLWIPGGRFRMGSEDFYPEESPVHEVSVPGFWMDRYEVTNAQFERFVAASGYETLAERPLNPADFPGAPEENLKPGSMLFGKTGRAVDLKNYTNWWVWAPGTNWRHPRGPRSSLEGLELHPVVHIAYEDAEAYARWSDKELPNEAQWEYAARGGLDGKKFTWGDEEFPDGKAMANSWQGEFPWQNLLRDGYEGTSPVGSFPANGYGLFDMAGNVWEWTSDWYVARRGNEVKACCSPEMSPRVATAEQSYDPGQQQFRIPRKVVKGGSHLCAPNYCLRYRPAARQPQMIDTGMSHIGFRCISSQPAPAGLHTR
;
A
#
# COMPACT_ATOMS: atom_id res chain seq x y z
N MET A 1 -31.78 -19.13 -0.68
CA MET A 1 -32.57 -17.88 -0.56
C MET A 1 -31.72 -16.62 -0.30
N ILE A 2 -30.70 -16.66 0.56
CA ILE A 2 -29.79 -15.51 0.78
C ILE A 2 -28.81 -15.35 -0.39
N LEU A 3 -28.26 -16.42 -0.95
CA LEU A 3 -27.34 -16.38 -2.10
C LEU A 3 -28.00 -15.96 -3.42
N GLU A 4 -29.29 -16.20 -3.58
CA GLU A 4 -30.03 -15.74 -4.78
C GLU A 4 -30.40 -14.26 -4.70
N PHE A 5 -30.49 -13.68 -3.51
CA PHE A 5 -30.77 -12.25 -3.33
C PHE A 5 -29.55 -11.38 -3.68
N GLU A 6 -28.34 -11.85 -3.35
CA GLU A 6 -27.08 -11.13 -3.69
C GLU A 6 -26.75 -11.18 -5.18
N SER A 7 -27.14 -12.24 -5.92
CA SER A 7 -26.92 -12.31 -7.36
C SER A 7 -27.79 -11.33 -8.18
N HIS A 8 -28.95 -10.94 -7.65
CA HIS A 8 -29.85 -9.99 -8.31
C HIS A 8 -29.49 -8.51 -8.12
N LEU A 9 -28.60 -8.19 -7.14
CA LEU A 9 -28.11 -6.83 -6.93
C LEU A 9 -27.02 -6.43 -7.94
N ARG A 10 -26.33 -7.41 -8.55
CA ARG A 10 -25.28 -7.18 -9.56
C ARG A 10 -25.76 -6.53 -10.86
N ASP A 11 -27.05 -6.54 -11.13
CA ASP A 11 -27.63 -6.10 -12.42
C ASP A 11 -28.19 -4.66 -12.40
N ARG A 12 -28.10 -3.92 -11.29
CA ARG A 12 -28.77 -2.62 -11.12
C ARG A 12 -27.88 -1.38 -11.18
N GLY A 13 -26.56 -1.51 -11.45
CA GLY A 13 -25.66 -0.34 -11.49
C GLY A 13 -25.59 0.41 -10.14
N GLU A 14 -25.74 -0.29 -9.03
CA GLU A 14 -25.64 0.28 -7.68
C GLU A 14 -24.16 0.55 -7.35
N THR A 15 -23.92 1.66 -6.67
CA THR A 15 -22.60 2.06 -6.18
C THR A 15 -22.04 0.99 -5.23
N PRO A 16 -20.87 0.38 -5.49
CA PRO A 16 -20.28 -0.57 -4.55
C PRO A 16 -20.07 0.10 -3.18
N GLU A 17 -20.47 -0.58 -2.11
CA GLU A 17 -20.43 -0.03 -0.77
C GLU A 17 -19.00 0.40 -0.37
N GLY A 18 -18.86 1.63 0.13
CA GLY A 18 -17.58 2.18 0.61
C GLY A 18 -16.60 2.57 -0.49
N MET A 19 -16.98 2.47 -1.77
CA MET A 19 -16.13 2.83 -2.90
C MET A 19 -16.53 4.17 -3.54
N LEU A 20 -15.56 4.81 -4.18
CA LEU A 20 -15.76 6.01 -4.98
C LEU A 20 -15.40 5.75 -6.43
N TRP A 21 -16.19 6.30 -7.36
CA TRP A 21 -15.87 6.28 -8.77
C TRP A 21 -14.73 7.25 -9.08
N ILE A 22 -13.66 6.72 -9.63
CA ILE A 22 -12.53 7.49 -10.14
C ILE A 22 -12.70 7.59 -11.64
N PRO A 23 -12.93 8.80 -12.20
CA PRO A 23 -13.09 8.96 -13.63
C PRO A 23 -11.77 8.66 -14.33
N GLY A 24 -11.84 7.96 -15.46
CA GLY A 24 -10.66 7.71 -16.27
C GLY A 24 -10.04 9.01 -16.79
N GLY A 25 -8.76 8.96 -17.17
CA GLY A 25 -8.06 10.12 -17.66
C GLY A 25 -6.60 9.85 -18.02
N ARG A 26 -5.90 10.92 -18.39
CA ARG A 26 -4.46 10.91 -18.63
C ARG A 26 -3.77 11.73 -17.56
N PHE A 27 -2.58 11.31 -17.17
CA PHE A 27 -1.75 12.02 -16.18
C PHE A 27 -0.26 11.74 -16.41
N ARG A 28 0.57 12.56 -15.81
CA ARG A 28 2.02 12.36 -15.77
C ARG A 28 2.40 11.54 -14.55
N MET A 29 2.71 10.27 -14.79
CA MET A 29 3.13 9.32 -13.76
C MET A 29 4.62 9.48 -13.44
N GLY A 30 4.96 9.45 -12.15
CA GLY A 30 6.32 9.56 -11.66
C GLY A 30 6.74 10.97 -11.26
N SER A 31 8.05 11.14 -10.99
CA SER A 31 8.70 12.41 -10.64
C SER A 31 10.17 12.36 -11.04
N GLU A 32 10.73 13.54 -11.41
CA GLU A 32 12.18 13.72 -11.65
C GLU A 32 12.89 14.32 -10.41
N ASP A 33 12.15 14.73 -9.38
CA ASP A 33 12.65 15.61 -8.32
C ASP A 33 13.15 14.87 -7.08
N PHE A 34 12.87 13.53 -6.96
CA PHE A 34 13.09 12.82 -5.68
C PHE A 34 13.93 11.56 -5.86
N TYR A 35 13.32 10.39 -5.95
CA TYR A 35 14.05 9.12 -5.98
C TYR A 35 14.20 8.61 -7.41
N PRO A 36 15.36 8.04 -7.77
CA PRO A 36 15.63 7.54 -9.13
C PRO A 36 14.59 6.54 -9.64
N GLU A 37 14.00 5.75 -8.74
CA GLU A 37 12.97 4.77 -9.09
C GLU A 37 11.63 5.38 -9.52
N GLU A 38 11.41 6.67 -9.25
CA GLU A 38 10.22 7.41 -9.66
C GLU A 38 10.32 7.94 -11.11
N SER A 39 11.54 8.10 -11.60
CA SER A 39 11.88 8.61 -12.95
C SER A 39 11.93 7.48 -14.00
N PRO A 40 11.69 7.76 -15.29
CA PRO A 40 11.30 9.06 -15.85
C PRO A 40 9.80 9.34 -15.70
N VAL A 41 9.44 10.62 -15.69
CA VAL A 41 8.03 11.03 -15.84
C VAL A 41 7.54 10.66 -17.23
N HIS A 42 6.35 10.06 -17.31
CA HIS A 42 5.74 9.64 -18.58
C HIS A 42 4.22 9.74 -18.50
N GLU A 43 3.59 9.96 -19.65
CA GLU A 43 2.12 10.03 -19.73
C GLU A 43 1.52 8.61 -19.68
N VAL A 44 0.48 8.44 -18.86
CA VAL A 44 -0.28 7.21 -18.72
C VAL A 44 -1.77 7.51 -18.84
N SER A 45 -2.50 6.63 -19.51
CA SER A 45 -3.97 6.65 -19.58
C SER A 45 -4.54 5.57 -18.66
N VAL A 46 -5.50 5.94 -17.82
CA VAL A 46 -6.17 5.03 -16.90
C VAL A 46 -7.67 5.03 -17.23
N PRO A 47 -8.31 3.86 -17.42
CA PRO A 47 -9.76 3.79 -17.53
C PRO A 47 -10.42 4.17 -16.20
N GLY A 48 -11.71 4.51 -16.21
CA GLY A 48 -12.46 4.73 -14.97
C GLY A 48 -12.63 3.42 -14.18
N PHE A 49 -12.64 3.54 -12.86
CA PHE A 49 -12.76 2.40 -11.94
C PHE A 49 -13.32 2.86 -10.59
N TRP A 50 -13.81 1.92 -9.81
CA TRP A 50 -14.17 2.15 -8.41
C TRP A 50 -12.95 1.90 -7.52
N MET A 51 -12.76 2.71 -6.48
CA MET A 51 -11.71 2.51 -5.49
C MET A 51 -12.27 2.63 -4.07
N ASP A 52 -11.83 1.77 -3.16
CA ASP A 52 -12.13 1.89 -1.74
C ASP A 52 -11.73 3.27 -1.23
N ARG A 53 -12.67 3.93 -0.55
CA ARG A 53 -12.44 5.27 0.01
C ARG A 53 -11.28 5.30 1.01
N TYR A 54 -11.07 4.20 1.70
CA TYR A 54 -10.10 4.00 2.76
C TYR A 54 -9.26 2.75 2.51
N GLU A 55 -8.15 2.63 3.22
CA GLU A 55 -7.45 1.36 3.39
C GLU A 55 -8.38 0.32 4.04
N VAL A 56 -8.18 -0.96 3.78
CA VAL A 56 -8.94 -2.05 4.42
C VAL A 56 -8.64 -2.04 5.92
N THR A 57 -9.69 -1.94 6.73
CA THR A 57 -9.58 -1.86 8.19
C THR A 57 -9.47 -3.24 8.85
N ASN A 58 -8.99 -3.27 10.10
CA ASN A 58 -8.96 -4.48 10.90
C ASN A 58 -10.35 -5.13 11.03
N ALA A 59 -11.41 -4.33 11.25
CA ALA A 59 -12.77 -4.84 11.33
C ALA A 59 -13.27 -5.46 10.01
N GLN A 60 -12.86 -4.92 8.86
CA GLN A 60 -13.20 -5.49 7.55
C GLN A 60 -12.44 -6.79 7.31
N PHE A 61 -11.15 -6.82 7.64
CA PHE A 61 -10.32 -8.02 7.48
C PHE A 61 -10.75 -9.14 8.43
N GLU A 62 -11.15 -8.81 9.66
CA GLU A 62 -11.71 -9.77 10.61
C GLU A 62 -12.97 -10.45 10.06
N ARG A 63 -13.87 -9.70 9.42
CA ARG A 63 -15.05 -10.28 8.76
C ARG A 63 -14.68 -11.25 7.65
N PHE A 64 -13.66 -10.94 6.85
CA PHE A 64 -13.14 -11.83 5.83
C PHE A 64 -12.64 -13.15 6.44
N VAL A 65 -11.78 -13.06 7.46
CA VAL A 65 -11.21 -14.23 8.11
C VAL A 65 -12.29 -15.06 8.79
N ALA A 66 -13.26 -14.43 9.47
CA ALA A 66 -14.36 -15.13 10.12
C ALA A 66 -15.26 -15.88 9.12
N ALA A 67 -15.47 -15.31 7.92
CA ALA A 67 -16.32 -15.90 6.90
C ALA A 67 -15.63 -17.01 6.09
N SER A 68 -14.30 -16.89 5.87
CA SER A 68 -13.54 -17.77 4.97
C SER A 68 -12.69 -18.81 5.70
N GLY A 69 -12.37 -18.59 6.97
CA GLY A 69 -11.39 -19.39 7.71
C GLY A 69 -9.95 -19.16 7.21
N TYR A 70 -9.70 -18.05 6.52
CA TYR A 70 -8.38 -17.76 5.96
C TYR A 70 -7.32 -17.62 7.04
N GLU A 71 -6.16 -18.24 6.82
CA GLU A 71 -4.96 -18.14 7.65
C GLU A 71 -3.91 -17.32 6.88
N THR A 72 -3.49 -16.17 7.44
CA THR A 72 -2.52 -15.29 6.79
C THR A 72 -1.12 -15.90 6.76
N LEU A 73 -0.27 -15.40 5.87
CA LEU A 73 1.11 -15.86 5.77
C LEU A 73 1.86 -15.72 7.11
N ALA A 74 1.61 -14.63 7.84
CA ALA A 74 2.20 -14.39 9.16
C ALA A 74 1.73 -15.37 10.26
N GLU A 75 0.65 -16.09 10.04
CA GLU A 75 0.11 -17.11 10.95
C GLU A 75 0.62 -18.54 10.61
N ARG A 76 1.23 -18.72 9.43
CA ARG A 76 1.75 -20.01 8.94
C ARG A 76 3.25 -20.18 9.24
N PRO A 77 3.72 -21.40 9.55
CA PRO A 77 5.15 -21.66 9.72
C PRO A 77 5.88 -21.48 8.37
N LEU A 78 7.06 -20.86 8.42
CA LEU A 78 7.91 -20.70 7.24
C LEU A 78 8.53 -22.05 6.83
N ASN A 79 8.64 -22.28 5.54
CA ASN A 79 9.31 -23.47 5.02
C ASN A 79 10.85 -23.29 5.15
N PRO A 80 11.56 -24.15 5.91
CA PRO A 80 13.00 -24.03 6.10
C PRO A 80 13.81 -24.10 4.79
N ALA A 81 13.27 -24.73 3.76
CA ALA A 81 13.95 -24.84 2.47
C ALA A 81 14.07 -23.50 1.73
N ASP A 82 13.15 -22.57 2.01
CA ASP A 82 13.15 -21.23 1.39
C ASP A 82 14.10 -20.26 2.11
N PHE A 83 14.53 -20.63 3.35
CA PHE A 83 15.38 -19.80 4.21
C PHE A 83 16.60 -20.57 4.72
N PRO A 84 17.50 -21.04 3.84
CA PRO A 84 18.63 -21.84 4.25
C PRO A 84 19.55 -21.09 5.21
N GLY A 85 19.81 -21.68 6.38
CA GLY A 85 20.65 -21.10 7.44
C GLY A 85 19.95 -20.12 8.37
N ALA A 86 18.64 -19.91 8.22
CA ALA A 86 17.87 -19.14 9.20
C ALA A 86 17.81 -19.86 10.56
N PRO A 87 17.96 -19.13 11.69
CA PRO A 87 17.71 -19.69 13.01
C PRO A 87 16.29 -20.24 13.13
N GLU A 88 16.13 -21.34 13.89
CA GLU A 88 14.82 -22.01 14.04
C GLU A 88 13.73 -21.08 14.60
N GLU A 89 14.10 -20.15 15.49
CA GLU A 89 13.19 -19.14 16.02
C GLU A 89 12.64 -18.20 14.94
N ASN A 90 13.37 -17.96 13.87
CA ASN A 90 12.95 -17.11 12.75
C ASN A 90 12.09 -17.87 11.74
N LEU A 91 11.95 -19.17 11.86
CA LEU A 91 11.07 -20.01 11.04
C LEU A 91 9.66 -20.16 11.64
N LYS A 92 9.45 -19.67 12.86
CA LYS A 92 8.13 -19.65 13.49
C LYS A 92 7.24 -18.62 12.79
N PRO A 93 5.90 -18.84 12.78
CA PRO A 93 4.95 -17.85 12.33
C PRO A 93 5.22 -16.48 12.95
N GLY A 94 5.22 -15.44 12.13
CA GLY A 94 5.54 -14.10 12.58
C GLY A 94 5.61 -13.10 11.44
N SER A 95 6.05 -11.90 11.76
CA SER A 95 6.13 -10.80 10.80
C SER A 95 7.20 -9.79 11.22
N MET A 96 7.57 -8.89 10.31
CA MET A 96 8.51 -7.81 10.58
C MET A 96 7.85 -6.71 11.41
N LEU A 97 8.36 -6.49 12.60
CA LEU A 97 7.87 -5.48 13.54
C LEU A 97 8.85 -4.31 13.64
N PHE A 98 8.33 -3.10 13.54
CA PHE A 98 9.09 -1.89 13.81
C PHE A 98 9.33 -1.72 15.32
N GLY A 99 10.59 -1.50 15.67
CA GLY A 99 11.02 -1.14 17.03
C GLY A 99 11.64 0.25 17.04
N LYS A 100 10.95 1.23 17.65
CA LYS A 100 11.50 2.57 17.86
C LYS A 100 12.79 2.47 18.68
N THR A 101 13.88 3.07 18.20
CA THR A 101 15.16 3.06 18.92
C THR A 101 15.20 4.13 20.01
N GLY A 102 15.99 3.91 21.06
CA GLY A 102 16.13 4.88 22.16
C GLY A 102 17.10 6.04 21.85
N ARG A 103 17.75 6.01 20.69
CA ARG A 103 18.77 7.00 20.24
C ARG A 103 18.92 6.94 18.73
N ALA A 104 19.59 7.94 18.16
CA ALA A 104 20.02 7.92 16.77
C ALA A 104 20.90 6.69 16.46
N VAL A 105 20.65 6.07 15.30
CA VAL A 105 21.35 4.89 14.79
C VAL A 105 21.75 5.11 13.32
N ASP A 106 22.62 4.23 12.80
CA ASP A 106 22.95 4.24 11.37
C ASP A 106 21.74 3.88 10.52
N LEU A 107 21.23 4.83 9.73
CA LEU A 107 20.07 4.67 8.86
C LEU A 107 20.33 3.77 7.63
N LYS A 108 21.57 3.38 7.37
CA LYS A 108 21.90 2.42 6.31
C LYS A 108 21.65 0.97 6.73
N ASN A 109 21.55 0.71 8.04
CA ASN A 109 21.29 -0.61 8.58
C ASN A 109 19.87 -0.70 9.15
N TYR A 110 18.93 -1.15 8.33
CA TYR A 110 17.52 -1.29 8.70
C TYR A 110 17.27 -2.31 9.84
N THR A 111 18.21 -3.21 10.13
CA THR A 111 18.09 -4.15 11.26
C THR A 111 18.16 -3.45 12.63
N ASN A 112 18.54 -2.17 12.66
CA ASN A 112 18.50 -1.37 13.89
C ASN A 112 17.07 -1.13 14.41
N TRP A 113 16.05 -1.19 13.54
CA TRP A 113 14.66 -0.92 13.91
C TRP A 113 13.66 -1.93 13.32
N TRP A 114 14.07 -2.86 12.48
CA TRP A 114 13.25 -3.95 12.01
C TRP A 114 13.68 -5.26 12.64
N VAL A 115 12.74 -5.96 13.27
CA VAL A 115 12.99 -7.27 13.86
C VAL A 115 11.94 -8.27 13.39
N TRP A 116 12.36 -9.51 13.13
CA TRP A 116 11.43 -10.61 12.99
C TRP A 116 10.83 -10.90 14.36
N ALA A 117 9.51 -10.88 14.49
CA ALA A 117 8.80 -11.06 15.75
C ALA A 117 7.84 -12.25 15.65
N PRO A 118 8.22 -13.43 16.14
CA PRO A 118 7.34 -14.59 16.22
C PRO A 118 6.04 -14.28 16.96
N GLY A 119 4.91 -14.75 16.39
CA GLY A 119 3.57 -14.51 16.92
C GLY A 119 2.99 -13.13 16.62
N THR A 120 3.73 -12.27 15.90
CA THR A 120 3.21 -11.00 15.40
C THR A 120 2.50 -11.25 14.06
N ASN A 121 1.27 -10.79 13.93
CA ASN A 121 0.42 -10.89 12.76
C ASN A 121 -0.67 -9.81 12.82
N TRP A 122 -1.63 -9.83 11.91
CA TRP A 122 -2.71 -8.85 11.85
C TRP A 122 -3.56 -8.77 13.13
N ARG A 123 -3.72 -9.87 13.90
CA ARG A 123 -4.43 -9.90 15.20
C ARG A 123 -3.59 -9.34 16.36
N HIS A 124 -2.27 -9.37 16.20
CA HIS A 124 -1.27 -8.96 17.19
C HIS A 124 -0.29 -7.95 16.57
N PRO A 125 -0.79 -6.75 16.12
CA PRO A 125 -0.01 -5.84 15.26
C PRO A 125 1.15 -5.13 15.95
N ARG A 126 1.18 -5.12 17.28
CA ARG A 126 2.25 -4.49 18.07
C ARG A 126 3.09 -5.54 18.82
N GLY A 127 3.14 -6.78 18.30
CA GLY A 127 3.82 -7.91 18.90
C GLY A 127 2.85 -8.94 19.51
N PRO A 128 3.33 -10.15 19.87
CA PRO A 128 2.51 -11.32 20.14
C PRO A 128 1.56 -11.21 21.34
N ARG A 129 1.72 -10.17 22.16
CA ARG A 129 0.86 -9.90 23.34
C ARG A 129 -0.11 -8.73 23.11
N SER A 130 -0.12 -8.12 21.94
CA SER A 130 -1.06 -7.07 21.58
C SER A 130 -2.39 -7.65 21.09
N SER A 131 -3.42 -6.82 21.01
CA SER A 131 -4.74 -7.14 20.46
C SER A 131 -5.20 -6.07 19.50
N LEU A 132 -6.34 -6.28 18.87
CA LEU A 132 -7.02 -5.31 18.02
C LEU A 132 -7.97 -4.37 18.79
N GLU A 133 -8.06 -4.49 20.11
CA GLU A 133 -8.93 -3.64 20.92
C GLU A 133 -8.61 -2.15 20.71
N GLY A 134 -9.61 -1.38 20.27
CA GLY A 134 -9.46 0.03 19.91
C GLY A 134 -8.75 0.30 18.58
N LEU A 135 -8.44 -0.73 17.80
CA LEU A 135 -7.82 -0.64 16.48
C LEU A 135 -8.76 -1.07 15.33
N GLU A 136 -10.05 -1.22 15.59
CA GLU A 136 -11.04 -1.75 14.65
C GLU A 136 -11.09 -0.94 13.34
N LEU A 137 -10.95 0.40 13.45
CA LEU A 137 -10.95 1.32 12.32
C LEU A 137 -9.55 1.67 11.80
N HIS A 138 -8.49 1.10 12.35
CA HIS A 138 -7.14 1.25 11.80
C HIS A 138 -6.96 0.33 10.59
N PRO A 139 -6.07 0.68 9.64
CA PRO A 139 -5.76 -0.21 8.54
C PRO A 139 -5.18 -1.52 9.06
N VAL A 140 -5.55 -2.61 8.43
CA VAL A 140 -4.94 -3.91 8.70
C VAL A 140 -3.48 -3.90 8.24
N VAL A 141 -2.58 -4.43 9.08
CA VAL A 141 -1.14 -4.51 8.81
C VAL A 141 -0.63 -5.94 9.00
N HIS A 142 0.64 -6.18 8.73
CA HIS A 142 1.25 -7.52 8.69
C HIS A 142 0.64 -8.43 7.61
N ILE A 143 0.20 -7.82 6.53
CA ILE A 143 -0.45 -8.44 5.39
C ILE A 143 0.59 -8.65 4.29
N ALA A 144 0.84 -9.90 3.91
CA ALA A 144 1.61 -10.26 2.74
C ALA A 144 0.78 -10.04 1.46
N TYR A 145 1.42 -10.06 0.29
CA TYR A 145 0.71 -9.82 -0.97
C TYR A 145 -0.43 -10.80 -1.21
N GLU A 146 -0.21 -12.10 -0.95
CA GLU A 146 -1.24 -13.12 -1.13
C GLU A 146 -2.46 -12.95 -0.21
N ASP A 147 -2.24 -12.40 1.00
CA ASP A 147 -3.32 -12.13 1.95
C ASP A 147 -4.23 -11.01 1.44
N ALA A 148 -3.62 -9.93 0.92
CA ALA A 148 -4.33 -8.81 0.30
C ALA A 148 -5.12 -9.26 -0.94
N GLU A 149 -4.50 -10.11 -1.78
CA GLU A 149 -5.14 -10.66 -2.97
C GLU A 149 -6.28 -11.62 -2.61
N ALA A 150 -6.13 -12.43 -1.53
CA ALA A 150 -7.19 -13.30 -1.04
C ALA A 150 -8.40 -12.51 -0.54
N TYR A 151 -8.18 -11.44 0.22
CA TYR A 151 -9.24 -10.52 0.63
C TYR A 151 -9.96 -9.88 -0.57
N ALA A 152 -9.18 -9.37 -1.53
CA ALA A 152 -9.74 -8.73 -2.72
C ALA A 152 -10.65 -9.71 -3.49
N ARG A 153 -10.20 -10.94 -3.74
CA ARG A 153 -11.01 -11.98 -4.39
C ARG A 153 -12.27 -12.34 -3.59
N TRP A 154 -12.16 -12.48 -2.26
CA TRP A 154 -13.30 -12.78 -1.41
C TRP A 154 -14.37 -11.68 -1.48
N SER A 155 -13.95 -10.42 -1.55
CA SER A 155 -14.85 -9.27 -1.62
C SER A 155 -15.32 -8.91 -3.04
N ASP A 156 -15.01 -9.75 -4.06
CA ASP A 156 -15.31 -9.51 -5.48
C ASP A 156 -14.68 -8.21 -6.00
N LYS A 157 -13.46 -7.94 -5.53
CA LYS A 157 -12.63 -6.78 -5.85
C LYS A 157 -11.26 -7.22 -6.36
N GLU A 158 -10.42 -6.25 -6.70
CA GLU A 158 -9.05 -6.41 -7.18
C GLU A 158 -8.11 -5.46 -6.45
N LEU A 159 -6.80 -5.77 -6.45
CA LEU A 159 -5.79 -4.80 -6.05
C LEU A 159 -5.54 -3.81 -7.21
N PRO A 160 -5.38 -2.50 -6.94
CA PRO A 160 -5.04 -1.54 -7.98
C PRO A 160 -3.69 -1.87 -8.61
N ASN A 161 -3.53 -1.59 -9.89
CA ASN A 161 -2.20 -1.48 -10.46
C ASN A 161 -1.54 -0.16 -10.04
N GLU A 162 -0.23 -0.04 -10.24
CA GLU A 162 0.54 1.14 -9.82
C GLU A 162 0.01 2.43 -10.44
N ALA A 163 -0.38 2.39 -11.72
CA ALA A 163 -0.89 3.56 -12.43
C ALA A 163 -2.28 3.99 -11.92
N GLN A 164 -3.18 3.04 -11.66
CA GLN A 164 -4.48 3.31 -11.06
C GLN A 164 -4.32 3.94 -9.67
N TRP A 165 -3.44 3.35 -8.85
CA TRP A 165 -3.19 3.86 -7.52
C TRP A 165 -2.63 5.29 -7.54
N GLU A 166 -1.60 5.56 -8.38
CA GLU A 166 -0.99 6.90 -8.47
C GLU A 166 -1.95 7.95 -9.03
N TYR A 167 -2.72 7.58 -10.08
CA TYR A 167 -3.75 8.45 -10.64
C TYR A 167 -4.78 8.86 -9.59
N ALA A 168 -5.28 7.88 -8.84
CA ALA A 168 -6.24 8.12 -7.77
C ALA A 168 -5.65 8.98 -6.64
N ALA A 169 -4.39 8.71 -6.25
CA ALA A 169 -3.70 9.47 -5.21
C ALA A 169 -3.49 10.93 -5.57
N ARG A 170 -3.24 11.23 -6.84
CA ARG A 170 -3.10 12.62 -7.31
C ARG A 170 -4.39 13.44 -7.17
N GLY A 171 -5.56 12.82 -7.13
CA GLY A 171 -6.83 13.52 -6.88
C GLY A 171 -7.11 14.68 -7.83
N GLY A 172 -6.64 14.60 -9.10
CA GLY A 172 -6.72 15.66 -10.10
C GLY A 172 -5.59 16.70 -10.04
N LEU A 173 -4.66 16.60 -9.11
CA LEU A 173 -3.49 17.48 -8.95
C LEU A 173 -2.27 16.92 -9.71
N ASP A 174 -2.28 17.02 -11.04
CA ASP A 174 -1.20 16.50 -11.88
C ASP A 174 0.13 17.21 -11.61
N GLY A 175 1.20 16.41 -11.41
CA GLY A 175 2.55 16.90 -11.17
C GLY A 175 2.82 17.52 -9.79
N LYS A 176 1.84 17.53 -8.88
CA LYS A 176 2.05 18.04 -7.52
C LYS A 176 2.86 17.08 -6.66
N LYS A 177 3.58 17.64 -5.67
CA LYS A 177 4.47 16.90 -4.78
C LYS A 177 3.69 15.93 -3.88
N PHE A 178 2.61 16.41 -3.26
CA PHE A 178 1.76 15.65 -2.36
C PHE A 178 0.35 15.47 -2.93
N THR A 179 -0.45 14.64 -2.31
CA THR A 179 -1.86 14.40 -2.66
C THR A 179 -2.76 15.63 -2.44
N TRP A 180 -2.26 16.63 -1.72
CA TRP A 180 -2.93 17.90 -1.38
C TRP A 180 -2.26 19.15 -1.99
N GLY A 181 -1.13 19.02 -2.69
CA GLY A 181 -0.41 20.14 -3.33
C GLY A 181 1.09 20.09 -3.13
N ASP A 182 1.75 21.25 -3.04
CA ASP A 182 3.22 21.32 -2.96
C ASP A 182 3.72 21.61 -1.54
N GLU A 183 2.91 22.20 -0.67
CA GLU A 183 3.28 22.53 0.70
C GLU A 183 3.08 21.31 1.61
N GLU A 184 4.10 20.95 2.38
CA GLU A 184 4.09 19.77 3.24
C GLU A 184 3.11 19.91 4.42
N PHE A 185 3.07 21.09 5.03
CA PHE A 185 2.21 21.42 6.17
C PHE A 185 1.42 22.71 5.90
N PRO A 186 0.37 22.68 5.05
CA PRO A 186 -0.44 23.86 4.78
C PRO A 186 -1.02 24.42 6.08
N ASP A 187 -0.82 25.73 6.31
CA ASP A 187 -1.22 26.41 7.57
C ASP A 187 -0.67 25.71 8.84
N GLY A 188 0.46 25.00 8.72
CA GLY A 188 1.08 24.26 9.82
C GLY A 188 0.37 22.99 10.22
N LYS A 189 -0.59 22.50 9.42
CA LYS A 189 -1.39 21.30 9.70
C LYS A 189 -0.77 20.05 9.10
N ALA A 190 -0.81 18.94 9.84
CA ALA A 190 -0.52 17.62 9.30
C ALA A 190 -1.61 17.21 8.32
N MET A 191 -1.23 16.80 7.13
CA MET A 191 -2.14 16.37 6.06
C MET A 191 -2.18 14.84 5.90
N ALA A 192 -1.30 14.13 6.60
CA ALA A 192 -1.18 12.68 6.57
C ALA A 192 -0.53 12.19 7.88
N ASN A 193 -0.75 10.93 8.21
CA ASN A 193 -0.02 10.25 9.28
C ASN A 193 1.38 9.88 8.78
N SER A 194 2.41 10.58 9.27
CA SER A 194 3.81 10.38 8.92
C SER A 194 4.71 10.61 10.12
N TRP A 195 5.97 10.21 10.03
CA TRP A 195 6.91 10.42 11.12
C TRP A 195 7.38 11.88 11.19
N GLN A 196 7.24 12.50 12.37
CA GLN A 196 7.65 13.89 12.59
C GLN A 196 8.78 13.98 13.59
N GLY A 197 9.98 14.26 13.11
CA GLY A 197 11.20 14.35 13.89
C GLY A 197 12.27 13.41 13.35
N GLU A 198 13.21 13.04 14.19
CA GLU A 198 14.39 12.25 13.79
C GLU A 198 14.09 10.75 13.82
N PHE A 199 13.88 10.17 12.63
CA PHE A 199 13.69 8.72 12.49
C PHE A 199 14.98 7.95 12.83
N PRO A 200 14.93 6.80 13.48
CA PRO A 200 13.77 6.05 14.02
C PRO A 200 13.61 6.19 15.56
N TRP A 201 14.15 7.24 16.17
CA TRP A 201 14.24 7.37 17.62
C TRP A 201 13.37 8.48 18.22
N GLN A 202 13.10 9.55 17.48
CA GLN A 202 12.30 10.67 17.93
C GLN A 202 11.08 10.85 17.01
N ASN A 203 9.88 10.60 17.52
CA ASN A 203 8.64 11.02 16.88
C ASN A 203 7.98 12.09 17.74
N LEU A 204 7.71 13.25 17.16
CA LEU A 204 7.15 14.42 17.86
C LEU A 204 5.63 14.37 17.98
N LEU A 205 4.98 13.39 17.34
CA LEU A 205 3.54 13.14 17.38
C LEU A 205 2.68 14.39 17.08
N ARG A 206 3.12 15.23 16.15
CA ARG A 206 2.38 16.45 15.76
C ARG A 206 1.06 16.14 15.06
N ASP A 207 0.99 14.97 14.43
CA ASP A 207 -0.22 14.42 13.81
C ASP A 207 -1.14 13.70 14.80
N GLY A 208 -0.67 13.46 16.02
CA GLY A 208 -1.43 12.80 17.11
C GLY A 208 -1.21 11.30 17.21
N TYR A 209 -0.40 10.66 16.33
CA TYR A 209 -0.29 9.21 16.27
C TYR A 209 1.16 8.73 16.36
N GLU A 210 1.41 7.66 17.13
CA GLU A 210 2.72 7.00 17.18
C GLU A 210 2.86 5.88 16.14
N GLY A 211 1.76 5.23 15.80
CA GLY A 211 1.65 4.16 14.82
C GLY A 211 0.62 4.51 13.75
N THR A 212 -0.13 3.51 13.27
CA THR A 212 -1.26 3.78 12.36
C THR A 212 -2.31 4.67 13.03
N SER A 213 -3.05 5.43 12.23
CA SER A 213 -4.25 6.17 12.63
C SER A 213 -5.53 5.45 12.19
N PRO A 214 -6.69 5.71 12.80
CA PRO A 214 -7.96 5.32 12.20
C PRO A 214 -8.08 5.90 10.79
N VAL A 215 -8.60 5.10 9.85
CA VAL A 215 -8.77 5.57 8.47
C VAL A 215 -9.64 6.82 8.41
N GLY A 216 -9.31 7.76 7.53
CA GLY A 216 -10.05 9.02 7.39
C GLY A 216 -9.72 10.07 8.45
N SER A 217 -8.65 9.89 9.24
CA SER A 217 -8.23 10.88 10.24
C SER A 217 -7.69 12.18 9.64
N PHE A 218 -7.29 12.16 8.38
CA PHE A 218 -6.72 13.30 7.64
C PHE A 218 -7.63 13.72 6.47
N PRO A 219 -7.43 14.91 5.88
CA PRO A 219 -8.27 15.36 4.77
C PRO A 219 -8.20 14.45 3.56
N ALA A 220 -9.35 14.26 2.91
CA ALA A 220 -9.42 13.56 1.63
C ALA A 220 -8.74 14.36 0.50
N ASN A 221 -8.24 13.63 -0.51
CA ASN A 221 -7.78 14.25 -1.74
C ASN A 221 -8.94 14.74 -2.64
N GLY A 222 -8.62 15.29 -3.80
CA GLY A 222 -9.62 15.87 -4.72
C GLY A 222 -10.64 14.89 -5.30
N TYR A 223 -10.41 13.57 -5.18
CA TYR A 223 -11.38 12.52 -5.54
C TYR A 223 -12.17 12.00 -4.35
N GLY A 224 -11.93 12.52 -3.13
CA GLY A 224 -12.61 12.09 -1.92
C GLY A 224 -12.00 10.84 -1.27
N LEU A 225 -10.81 10.43 -1.70
CA LEU A 225 -10.06 9.33 -1.13
C LEU A 225 -9.21 9.80 0.06
N PHE A 226 -9.19 9.02 1.11
CA PHE A 226 -8.45 9.30 2.33
C PHE A 226 -7.16 8.46 2.39
N ASP A 227 -6.20 8.95 3.17
CA ASP A 227 -4.96 8.24 3.52
C ASP A 227 -4.13 7.77 2.30
N MET A 228 -4.28 8.46 1.14
CA MET A 228 -3.47 8.22 -0.07
C MET A 228 -2.00 8.66 0.10
N ALA A 229 -1.62 9.05 1.30
CA ALA A 229 -0.26 9.39 1.71
C ALA A 229 -0.11 9.13 3.21
N GLY A 230 0.97 8.46 3.61
CA GLY A 230 1.21 8.09 5.01
C GLY A 230 0.40 6.89 5.46
N ASN A 231 0.14 6.78 6.75
CA ASN A 231 -0.55 5.69 7.45
C ASN A 231 0.09 4.31 7.19
N VAL A 232 -0.26 3.63 6.11
CA VAL A 232 0.41 2.39 5.69
C VAL A 232 0.79 2.41 4.21
N TRP A 233 1.87 1.72 3.85
CA TRP A 233 2.15 1.35 2.48
C TRP A 233 1.03 0.46 1.95
N GLU A 234 0.68 0.62 0.68
CA GLU A 234 -0.40 -0.14 0.06
C GLU A 234 0.11 -1.02 -1.07
N TRP A 235 -0.26 -2.30 -1.04
CA TRP A 235 0.02 -3.24 -2.10
C TRP A 235 -0.62 -2.83 -3.42
N THR A 236 0.15 -2.95 -4.51
CA THR A 236 -0.37 -2.90 -5.89
C THR A 236 -0.10 -4.20 -6.62
N SER A 237 -0.83 -4.44 -7.70
CA SER A 237 -0.73 -5.69 -8.47
C SER A 237 0.52 -5.79 -9.38
N ASP A 238 1.26 -4.68 -9.58
CA ASP A 238 2.41 -4.65 -10.47
C ASP A 238 3.67 -5.27 -9.85
N TRP A 239 4.40 -6.04 -10.64
CA TRP A 239 5.74 -6.46 -10.31
C TRP A 239 6.72 -5.28 -10.34
N TYR A 240 7.57 -5.18 -9.32
CA TYR A 240 8.55 -4.10 -9.26
C TYR A 240 9.68 -4.32 -10.26
N VAL A 241 9.83 -3.38 -11.18
CA VAL A 241 11.00 -3.29 -12.07
C VAL A 241 11.55 -1.88 -11.97
N ALA A 242 12.89 -1.77 -11.85
CA ALA A 242 13.54 -0.46 -11.88
C ALA A 242 13.29 0.20 -13.24
N ARG A 243 12.77 1.41 -13.23
CA ARG A 243 12.60 2.21 -14.45
C ARG A 243 13.99 2.65 -14.93
N ARG A 244 14.35 2.28 -16.16
CA ARG A 244 15.63 2.70 -16.77
C ARG A 244 15.34 3.81 -17.78
N GLY A 245 15.94 5.00 -17.58
CA GLY A 245 15.70 6.19 -18.38
C GLY A 245 15.91 6.09 -19.91
N ASN A 246 16.52 4.99 -20.41
CA ASN A 246 16.82 4.81 -21.83
C ASN A 246 15.90 3.80 -22.55
N GLU A 247 14.95 3.18 -21.90
CA GLU A 247 14.07 2.18 -22.54
C GLU A 247 12.70 2.70 -22.97
N VAL A 248 12.39 3.97 -22.69
CA VAL A 248 11.22 4.63 -23.27
C VAL A 248 11.57 5.10 -24.67
N LYS A 249 11.76 4.18 -25.62
CA LYS A 249 11.60 4.52 -27.02
C LYS A 249 10.13 4.79 -27.23
N ALA A 250 9.81 6.09 -27.34
CA ALA A 250 8.56 6.55 -27.91
C ALA A 250 8.40 5.97 -29.31
N CYS A 251 7.83 4.80 -29.41
CA CYS A 251 7.31 4.26 -30.66
C CYS A 251 5.82 4.56 -30.68
N CYS A 252 5.48 5.58 -31.41
CA CYS A 252 4.24 6.05 -31.98
C CYS A 252 2.96 5.21 -31.77
N SER A 253 2.51 4.99 -30.54
CA SER A 253 1.16 4.53 -30.24
C SER A 253 0.73 5.03 -28.88
N PRO A 254 -0.43 5.70 -28.76
CA PRO A 254 -0.96 6.16 -27.47
C PRO A 254 -1.49 5.04 -26.58
N GLU A 255 -1.27 3.79 -26.92
CA GLU A 255 -1.71 2.58 -26.23
C GLU A 255 -0.50 1.79 -25.69
N MET A 256 0.34 2.41 -24.90
CA MET A 256 1.29 1.64 -24.13
C MET A 256 0.64 1.25 -22.81
N SER A 257 0.01 0.08 -22.80
CA SER A 257 -0.10 -0.70 -21.56
C SER A 257 1.29 -0.76 -20.94
N PRO A 258 1.45 -0.51 -19.62
CA PRO A 258 2.72 -0.69 -18.94
C PRO A 258 3.24 -2.09 -19.29
N ARG A 259 4.53 -2.21 -19.63
CA ARG A 259 5.13 -3.54 -19.86
C ARG A 259 4.79 -4.39 -18.66
N VAL A 260 4.02 -5.45 -18.87
CA VAL A 260 3.69 -6.39 -17.79
C VAL A 260 5.01 -7.05 -17.39
N ALA A 261 5.62 -6.55 -16.32
CA ALA A 261 6.80 -7.15 -15.74
C ALA A 261 6.47 -8.57 -15.27
N THR A 262 7.45 -9.48 -15.30
CA THR A 262 7.27 -10.81 -14.75
C THR A 262 7.81 -10.89 -13.31
N ALA A 263 7.41 -11.93 -12.59
CA ALA A 263 7.91 -12.18 -11.24
C ALA A 263 9.44 -12.27 -11.21
N GLU A 264 10.04 -12.95 -12.18
CA GLU A 264 11.49 -13.15 -12.26
C GLU A 264 12.24 -11.83 -12.49
N GLN A 265 11.65 -10.87 -13.20
CA GLN A 265 12.25 -9.56 -13.42
C GLN A 265 12.23 -8.69 -12.17
N SER A 266 11.41 -9.06 -11.17
CA SER A 266 11.25 -8.31 -9.92
C SER A 266 12.19 -8.75 -8.80
N TYR A 267 12.97 -9.82 -8.98
CA TYR A 267 13.95 -10.28 -7.98
C TYR A 267 14.95 -9.18 -7.63
N ASP A 268 15.40 -9.18 -6.37
CA ASP A 268 16.42 -8.24 -5.94
C ASP A 268 17.79 -8.61 -6.53
N PRO A 269 18.39 -7.76 -7.38
CA PRO A 269 19.71 -8.05 -7.93
C PRO A 269 20.82 -8.01 -6.86
N GLY A 270 20.57 -7.35 -5.72
CA GLY A 270 21.49 -7.30 -4.57
C GLY A 270 21.38 -8.51 -3.64
N GLN A 271 20.34 -9.34 -3.80
CA GLN A 271 20.08 -10.51 -2.96
C GLN A 271 19.81 -11.76 -3.80
N GLN A 272 20.75 -12.10 -4.68
CA GLN A 272 20.59 -13.18 -5.66
C GLN A 272 20.34 -14.57 -5.05
N GLN A 273 20.71 -14.77 -3.79
CA GLN A 273 20.45 -16.00 -3.04
C GLN A 273 18.95 -16.18 -2.68
N PHE A 274 18.18 -15.08 -2.62
CA PHE A 274 16.75 -15.11 -2.36
C PHE A 274 15.99 -14.74 -3.64
N ARG A 275 15.33 -15.73 -4.25
CA ARG A 275 14.51 -15.51 -5.46
C ARG A 275 13.07 -15.20 -5.08
N ILE A 276 12.88 -14.21 -4.21
CA ILE A 276 11.55 -13.77 -3.79
C ILE A 276 11.12 -12.62 -4.68
N PRO A 277 10.03 -12.77 -5.42
CA PRO A 277 9.51 -11.70 -6.27
C PRO A 277 9.06 -10.49 -5.42
N ARG A 278 9.07 -9.31 -6.04
CA ARG A 278 8.68 -8.07 -5.37
C ARG A 278 7.56 -7.36 -6.13
N LYS A 279 6.55 -6.94 -5.40
CA LYS A 279 5.49 -6.05 -5.90
C LYS A 279 5.82 -4.60 -5.60
N VAL A 280 5.16 -3.68 -6.29
CA VAL A 280 5.20 -2.26 -5.98
C VAL A 280 4.27 -1.98 -4.80
N VAL A 281 4.78 -1.26 -3.80
CA VAL A 281 3.94 -0.62 -2.78
C VAL A 281 3.99 0.89 -2.94
N LYS A 282 2.87 1.55 -2.61
CA LYS A 282 2.63 2.98 -2.83
C LYS A 282 2.20 3.69 -1.52
N GLY A 283 2.26 5.02 -1.51
CA GLY A 283 1.68 5.88 -0.48
C GLY A 283 2.60 6.27 0.67
N GLY A 284 3.65 5.50 0.95
CA GLY A 284 4.41 5.70 2.19
C GLY A 284 3.64 5.21 3.41
N SER A 285 4.15 5.48 4.60
CA SER A 285 3.50 5.06 5.85
C SER A 285 3.79 6.03 7.00
N HIS A 286 3.20 5.79 8.16
CA HIS A 286 3.49 6.51 9.41
C HIS A 286 4.97 6.48 9.83
N LEU A 287 5.78 5.60 9.22
CA LEU A 287 7.23 5.52 9.45
C LEU A 287 8.04 6.35 8.45
N CYS A 288 7.41 6.97 7.47
CA CYS A 288 8.10 7.81 6.50
C CYS A 288 8.40 9.19 7.07
N ALA A 289 9.68 9.55 7.09
CA ALA A 289 10.20 10.79 7.66
C ALA A 289 11.04 11.58 6.63
N PRO A 290 11.06 12.92 6.64
CA PRO A 290 11.84 13.71 5.72
C PRO A 290 13.35 13.40 5.75
N ASN A 291 13.90 13.06 6.92
CA ASN A 291 15.32 12.73 7.10
C ASN A 291 15.69 11.29 6.70
N TYR A 292 14.71 10.44 6.38
CA TYR A 292 14.94 9.02 6.02
C TYR A 292 14.19 8.58 4.78
N CYS A 293 12.88 8.82 4.72
CA CYS A 293 12.00 8.26 3.71
C CYS A 293 10.90 9.25 3.34
N LEU A 294 11.20 10.22 2.45
CA LEU A 294 10.17 11.17 1.96
C LEU A 294 9.31 10.52 0.87
N ARG A 295 8.59 9.43 1.21
CA ARG A 295 7.79 8.65 0.25
C ARG A 295 6.27 8.70 0.46
N TYR A 296 5.76 9.55 1.36
CA TYR A 296 4.33 9.87 1.46
C TYR A 296 3.90 10.85 0.34
N ARG A 297 4.16 10.44 -0.91
CA ARG A 297 3.93 11.22 -2.15
C ARG A 297 3.35 10.30 -3.25
N PRO A 298 2.46 10.80 -4.13
CA PRO A 298 1.86 9.98 -5.18
C PRO A 298 2.87 9.26 -6.07
N ALA A 299 3.94 9.94 -6.48
CA ALA A 299 4.96 9.40 -7.37
C ALA A 299 5.86 8.35 -6.72
N ALA A 300 5.96 8.36 -5.37
CA ALA A 300 6.83 7.46 -4.65
C ALA A 300 6.40 6.00 -4.83
N ARG A 301 7.39 5.13 -4.97
CA ARG A 301 7.24 3.69 -5.13
C ARG A 301 8.35 2.95 -4.41
N GLN A 302 8.06 1.75 -3.95
CA GLN A 302 9.05 0.92 -3.28
C GLN A 302 8.84 -0.56 -3.64
N PRO A 303 9.94 -1.34 -3.81
CA PRO A 303 9.84 -2.78 -3.91
C PRO A 303 9.54 -3.40 -2.55
N GLN A 304 8.59 -4.33 -2.52
CA GLN A 304 8.30 -5.13 -1.33
C GLN A 304 8.23 -6.62 -1.72
N MET A 305 8.95 -7.48 -0.99
CA MET A 305 8.88 -8.94 -1.13
C MET A 305 7.45 -9.41 -0.82
N ILE A 306 6.94 -10.31 -1.64
CA ILE A 306 5.53 -10.75 -1.57
C ILE A 306 5.22 -11.65 -0.38
N ASP A 307 6.24 -12.26 0.21
CA ASP A 307 6.16 -13.28 1.26
C ASP A 307 6.29 -12.73 2.68
N THR A 308 6.32 -11.39 2.85
CA THR A 308 6.58 -10.79 4.15
C THR A 308 5.61 -9.66 4.44
N GLY A 309 4.80 -9.86 5.48
CA GLY A 309 4.02 -8.78 6.09
C GLY A 309 4.90 -7.90 6.99
N MET A 310 4.52 -6.64 7.16
CA MET A 310 5.22 -5.68 8.01
C MET A 310 4.23 -4.80 8.77
N SER A 311 4.64 -4.23 9.91
CA SER A 311 3.78 -3.40 10.77
C SER A 311 3.32 -2.08 10.14
N HIS A 312 3.69 -1.81 8.89
CA HIS A 312 3.35 -0.57 8.17
C HIS A 312 2.89 -0.82 6.73
N ILE A 313 2.48 -2.06 6.40
CA ILE A 313 1.99 -2.43 5.08
C ILE A 313 0.58 -2.99 5.19
N GLY A 314 -0.33 -2.38 4.47
CA GLY A 314 -1.72 -2.75 4.27
C GLY A 314 -2.10 -2.68 2.80
N PHE A 315 -3.36 -2.40 2.49
CA PHE A 315 -3.86 -2.30 1.12
C PHE A 315 -5.25 -1.68 1.06
N ARG A 316 -5.66 -1.28 -0.15
CA ARG A 316 -7.06 -0.99 -0.53
C ARG A 316 -7.38 -1.69 -1.84
N CYS A 317 -8.67 -1.84 -2.14
CA CYS A 317 -9.13 -2.52 -3.33
C CYS A 317 -9.75 -1.56 -4.34
N ILE A 318 -9.84 -2.04 -5.59
CA ILE A 318 -10.58 -1.45 -6.68
C ILE A 318 -11.65 -2.42 -7.18
N SER A 319 -12.57 -1.91 -8.00
CA SER A 319 -13.47 -2.72 -8.83
C SER A 319 -13.55 -2.13 -10.23
N SER A 320 -13.46 -3.00 -11.22
CA SER A 320 -13.59 -2.65 -12.64
C SER A 320 -15.06 -2.66 -13.13
N GLN A 321 -16.02 -2.71 -12.21
CA GLN A 321 -17.45 -2.63 -12.56
C GLN A 321 -17.76 -1.32 -13.31
N PRO A 322 -18.77 -1.32 -14.19
CA PRO A 322 -19.13 -0.14 -14.95
C PRO A 322 -19.46 1.08 -14.07
N ALA A 323 -19.26 2.27 -14.63
CA ALA A 323 -19.70 3.52 -14.00
C ALA A 323 -21.19 3.47 -13.65
N PRO A 324 -21.62 4.17 -12.58
CA PRO A 324 -23.03 4.30 -12.27
C PRO A 324 -23.78 4.95 -13.44
N ALA A 325 -24.99 4.45 -13.70
CA ALA A 325 -25.85 5.01 -14.75
C ALA A 325 -26.12 6.51 -14.48
N GLY A 326 -25.74 7.38 -15.42
CA GLY A 326 -25.93 8.83 -15.33
C GLY A 326 -24.68 9.68 -15.11
N LEU A 327 -23.51 9.09 -14.83
CA LEU A 327 -22.23 9.77 -14.90
C LEU A 327 -21.76 9.84 -16.37
N HIS A 328 -22.27 10.81 -17.12
CA HIS A 328 -21.69 11.14 -18.43
C HIS A 328 -20.32 11.79 -18.18
N THR A 329 -19.26 11.18 -18.70
CA THR A 329 -17.93 11.80 -18.83
C THR A 329 -18.10 13.12 -19.57
N ARG A 330 -17.81 14.22 -18.90
CA ARG A 330 -17.65 15.53 -19.55
C ARG A 330 -16.26 15.67 -20.15
#